data_cdd37b6b1df841b30c31cdff75e0fb5a
#
_entry.id   cdd37b6b1df841b30c31cdff75e0fb5a
#
_cell.length_a   1.000
_cell.length_b   1.000
_cell.length_c   1.000
_cell.angle_alpha   90.00
_cell.angle_beta   90.00
_cell.angle_gamma   90.00
#
_symmetry.space_group_name_H-M   'P 1'
#
loop_
_entity.id
_entity.type
_entity.pdbx_description
1 polymer ?
#
loop_
_entity_poly.entity_id
_entity_poly.type
_entity_poly.pdbx_seq_one_letter_code
_entity_poly.pdbx_strand_id
1 'polypeptide(L)'
;MSEARLLFLRHGEVASHRGDVPVTDAGLVHAERTGKAIGASVGGPVSVLYGGTRRTRETAEAIVRGIDASEAVIGPVDAFALRNPDMYLAGSRVNMVSAPEFLAEQVPCMTTQQVEANEWWAGFTSAPDRIGWWLAQEDPPGESSRDVARRLERFARSFADPGPHSGRLVVCVTHSPLLRSMLRATTDEDPGEPGYVTGALVRVGPAGQLHIEPHDPLDP
;
A
#
# COMPACT_ATOMS: atom_id res chain seq x y z
N MET A 1 -13.62 24.53 4.51
CA MET A 1 -13.24 23.24 3.87
C MET A 1 -13.32 22.16 4.93
N SER A 2 -13.96 21.03 4.66
CA SER A 2 -14.07 19.92 5.60
C SER A 2 -12.75 19.10 5.60
N GLU A 3 -12.45 18.45 6.72
CA GLU A 3 -11.36 17.50 6.84
C GLU A 3 -11.53 16.36 5.81
N ALA A 4 -10.46 16.00 5.08
CA ALA A 4 -10.47 14.79 4.25
C ALA A 4 -9.96 13.59 5.07
N ARG A 5 -10.59 12.42 4.87
CA ARG A 5 -10.24 11.17 5.57
C ARG A 5 -9.84 10.11 4.55
N LEU A 6 -8.64 9.56 4.71
CA LEU A 6 -8.11 8.49 3.88
C LEU A 6 -7.77 7.29 4.76
N LEU A 7 -8.23 6.12 4.39
CA LEU A 7 -7.92 4.85 5.04
C LEU A 7 -7.01 4.04 4.14
N PHE A 8 -5.72 3.98 4.48
CA PHE A 8 -4.73 3.17 3.77
C PHE A 8 -4.72 1.76 4.33
N LEU A 9 -4.94 0.77 3.47
CA LEU A 9 -5.01 -0.65 3.86
C LEU A 9 -4.02 -1.48 3.06
N ARG A 10 -3.37 -2.43 3.72
CA ARG A 10 -2.63 -3.48 3.04
C ARG A 10 -3.60 -4.36 2.24
N HIS A 11 -3.20 -4.83 1.06
CA HIS A 11 -3.97 -5.81 0.29
C HIS A 11 -4.28 -7.08 1.10
N GLY A 12 -5.28 -7.84 0.68
CA GLY A 12 -5.68 -9.12 1.27
C GLY A 12 -4.59 -10.19 1.16
N GLU A 13 -4.78 -11.28 1.89
CA GLU A 13 -3.86 -12.41 1.93
C GLU A 13 -3.58 -12.97 0.54
N VAL A 14 -2.32 -13.31 0.28
CA VAL A 14 -1.84 -13.96 -0.95
C VAL A 14 -1.09 -15.24 -0.61
N ALA A 15 -1.17 -16.25 -1.47
CA ALA A 15 -0.47 -17.54 -1.26
C ALA A 15 1.06 -17.41 -1.39
N SER A 16 1.55 -16.40 -2.09
CA SER A 16 2.98 -16.12 -2.26
C SER A 16 3.22 -14.67 -2.63
N HIS A 17 4.48 -14.21 -2.54
CA HIS A 17 4.90 -12.88 -3.03
C HIS A 17 5.74 -13.01 -4.30
N ARG A 18 5.40 -13.96 -5.18
CA ARG A 18 6.05 -14.18 -6.47
C ARG A 18 5.24 -13.50 -7.57
N GLY A 19 5.69 -12.34 -8.02
CA GLY A 19 5.04 -11.61 -9.10
C GLY A 19 3.68 -11.01 -8.72
N ASP A 20 2.80 -10.88 -9.71
CA ASP A 20 1.46 -10.31 -9.54
C ASP A 20 0.41 -11.43 -9.30
N VAL A 21 0.40 -11.95 -8.08
CA VAL A 21 -0.44 -13.07 -7.64
C VAL A 21 -1.83 -12.62 -7.18
N PRO A 22 -2.85 -13.51 -7.27
CA PRO A 22 -4.20 -13.24 -6.76
C PRO A 22 -4.25 -13.24 -5.23
N VAL A 23 -5.28 -12.60 -4.69
CA VAL A 23 -5.71 -12.75 -3.30
C VAL A 23 -6.31 -14.14 -3.10
N THR A 24 -6.08 -14.75 -1.92
CA THR A 24 -6.71 -16.04 -1.55
C THR A 24 -8.22 -15.86 -1.33
N ASP A 25 -8.99 -16.95 -1.40
CA ASP A 25 -10.43 -16.91 -1.10
C ASP A 25 -10.68 -16.38 0.33
N ALA A 26 -9.86 -16.80 1.30
CA ALA A 26 -9.92 -16.31 2.68
C ALA A 26 -9.62 -14.80 2.75
N GLY A 27 -8.64 -14.33 1.99
CA GLY A 27 -8.30 -12.91 1.87
C GLY A 27 -9.43 -12.08 1.24
N LEU A 28 -10.14 -12.62 0.24
CA LEU A 28 -11.31 -11.97 -0.36
C LEU A 28 -12.48 -11.86 0.63
N VAL A 29 -12.76 -12.94 1.38
CA VAL A 29 -13.79 -12.93 2.45
C VAL A 29 -13.43 -11.91 3.54
N HIS A 30 -12.16 -11.85 3.94
CA HIS A 30 -11.67 -10.86 4.91
C HIS A 30 -11.89 -9.43 4.40
N ALA A 31 -11.49 -9.15 3.16
CA ALA A 31 -11.65 -7.83 2.54
C ALA A 31 -13.13 -7.42 2.41
N GLU A 32 -14.03 -8.36 2.09
CA GLU A 32 -15.47 -8.09 2.03
C GLU A 32 -16.05 -7.78 3.42
N ARG A 33 -15.65 -8.51 4.47
CA ARG A 33 -16.02 -8.21 5.87
C ARG A 33 -15.54 -6.81 6.27
N THR A 34 -14.33 -6.45 5.90
CA THR A 34 -13.77 -5.11 6.12
C THR A 34 -14.61 -4.04 5.41
N GLY A 35 -15.03 -4.29 4.17
CA GLY A 35 -15.97 -3.41 3.46
C GLY A 35 -17.28 -3.19 4.21
N LYS A 36 -17.86 -4.25 4.79
CA LYS A 36 -19.08 -4.17 5.63
C LYS A 36 -18.86 -3.30 6.87
N ALA A 37 -17.73 -3.49 7.56
CA ALA A 37 -17.39 -2.70 8.75
C ALA A 37 -17.19 -1.21 8.39
N ILE A 38 -16.49 -0.92 7.29
CA ILE A 38 -16.32 0.44 6.78
C ILE A 38 -17.66 1.08 6.46
N GLY A 39 -18.53 0.43 5.70
CA GLY A 39 -19.86 0.95 5.38
C GLY A 39 -20.67 1.27 6.63
N ALA A 40 -20.69 0.35 7.60
CA ALA A 40 -21.42 0.54 8.85
C ALA A 40 -20.87 1.69 9.71
N SER A 41 -19.55 1.90 9.72
CA SER A 41 -18.91 2.93 10.57
C SER A 41 -18.99 4.33 9.97
N VAL A 42 -19.02 4.46 8.64
CA VAL A 42 -18.95 5.78 7.96
C VAL A 42 -20.33 6.42 7.82
N GLY A 43 -21.38 5.62 7.55
CA GLY A 43 -22.74 6.12 7.32
C GLY A 43 -22.80 7.19 6.22
N GLY A 44 -21.96 7.06 5.17
CA GLY A 44 -21.86 8.05 4.11
C GLY A 44 -21.05 7.57 2.91
N PRO A 45 -20.86 8.43 1.88
CA PRO A 45 -20.26 8.03 0.62
C PRO A 45 -18.77 7.64 0.78
N VAL A 46 -18.37 6.60 0.04
CA VAL A 46 -17.02 6.04 0.06
C VAL A 46 -16.39 6.11 -1.34
N SER A 47 -15.09 6.34 -1.41
CA SER A 47 -14.29 6.15 -2.62
C SER A 47 -13.25 5.08 -2.38
N VAL A 48 -13.05 4.17 -3.33
CA VAL A 48 -12.07 3.08 -3.20
C VAL A 48 -11.02 3.20 -4.31
N LEU A 49 -9.76 3.29 -3.91
CA LEU A 49 -8.60 3.40 -4.79
C LEU A 49 -7.65 2.23 -4.53
N TYR A 50 -6.85 1.82 -5.53
CA TYR A 50 -5.89 0.74 -5.38
C TYR A 50 -4.58 1.00 -6.12
N GLY A 51 -3.50 0.30 -5.76
CA GLY A 51 -2.13 0.53 -6.22
C GLY A 51 -1.68 -0.43 -7.33
N GLY A 52 -2.37 -0.49 -8.47
CA GLY A 52 -1.88 -1.01 -9.76
C GLY A 52 -1.50 -2.50 -9.84
N THR A 53 -1.63 -3.30 -8.78
CA THR A 53 -1.38 -4.76 -8.83
C THR A 53 -2.69 -5.54 -8.74
N ARG A 54 -2.67 -6.79 -9.22
CA ARG A 54 -3.83 -7.69 -9.17
C ARG A 54 -4.37 -7.83 -7.74
N ARG A 55 -3.50 -8.09 -6.75
CA ARG A 55 -3.90 -8.27 -5.35
C ARG A 55 -4.53 -7.03 -4.72
N THR A 56 -4.04 -5.82 -5.04
CA THR A 56 -4.66 -4.59 -4.54
C THR A 56 -6.00 -4.33 -5.20
N ARG A 57 -6.14 -4.61 -6.50
CA ARG A 57 -7.40 -4.49 -7.23
C ARG A 57 -8.45 -5.47 -6.69
N GLU A 58 -8.13 -6.77 -6.59
CA GLU A 58 -9.05 -7.79 -6.09
C GLU A 58 -9.50 -7.51 -4.65
N THR A 59 -8.59 -7.00 -3.80
CA THR A 59 -8.93 -6.54 -2.44
C THR A 59 -9.89 -5.35 -2.49
N ALA A 60 -9.63 -4.35 -3.32
CA ALA A 60 -10.48 -3.19 -3.47
C ALA A 60 -11.88 -3.55 -4.00
N GLU A 61 -11.96 -4.45 -4.97
CA GLU A 61 -13.22 -5.01 -5.49
C GLU A 61 -14.01 -5.74 -4.39
N ALA A 62 -13.33 -6.51 -3.53
CA ALA A 62 -13.97 -7.20 -2.41
C ALA A 62 -14.48 -6.22 -1.35
N ILE A 63 -13.72 -5.17 -1.03
CA ILE A 63 -14.16 -4.09 -0.13
C ILE A 63 -15.42 -3.41 -0.69
N VAL A 64 -15.44 -3.07 -1.99
CA VAL A 64 -16.63 -2.48 -2.64
C VAL A 64 -17.84 -3.40 -2.53
N ARG A 65 -17.69 -4.70 -2.74
CA ARG A 65 -18.79 -5.66 -2.56
C ARG A 65 -19.33 -5.72 -1.13
N GLY A 66 -18.45 -5.47 -0.15
CA GLY A 66 -18.82 -5.46 1.26
C GLY A 66 -19.56 -4.20 1.71
N ILE A 67 -19.33 -3.06 1.07
CA ILE A 67 -20.05 -1.81 1.38
C ILE A 67 -21.50 -1.94 0.91
N ASP A 68 -22.45 -1.52 1.77
CA ASP A 68 -23.88 -1.60 1.44
C ASP A 68 -24.18 -0.83 0.13
N ALA A 69 -24.96 -1.44 -0.75
CA ALA A 69 -25.37 -0.85 -2.02
C ALA A 69 -26.21 0.43 -1.87
N SER A 70 -26.76 0.72 -0.68
CA SER A 70 -27.42 1.99 -0.36
C SER A 70 -26.45 3.17 -0.28
N GLU A 71 -25.16 2.92 -0.06
CA GLU A 71 -24.12 3.93 0.00
C GLU A 71 -23.59 4.28 -1.40
N ALA A 72 -23.33 5.57 -1.63
CA ALA A 72 -22.73 6.01 -2.90
C ALA A 72 -21.23 5.66 -2.93
N VAL A 73 -20.86 4.61 -3.68
CA VAL A 73 -19.46 4.18 -3.85
C VAL A 73 -18.90 4.66 -5.19
N ILE A 74 -17.67 5.23 -5.16
CA ILE A 74 -16.87 5.51 -6.36
C ILE A 74 -15.69 4.52 -6.37
N GLY A 75 -15.46 3.84 -7.47
CA GLY A 75 -14.35 2.92 -7.66
C GLY A 75 -14.75 1.45 -7.75
N PRO A 76 -13.77 0.52 -7.69
CA PRO A 76 -12.36 0.81 -7.43
C PRO A 76 -11.64 1.46 -8.63
N VAL A 77 -10.77 2.44 -8.36
CA VAL A 77 -9.99 3.17 -9.37
C VAL A 77 -8.50 2.99 -9.11
N ASP A 78 -7.71 2.74 -10.17
CA ASP A 78 -6.25 2.71 -10.07
C ASP A 78 -5.69 4.09 -9.70
N ALA A 79 -4.85 4.13 -8.67
CA ALA A 79 -4.16 5.32 -8.21
C ALA A 79 -2.65 5.08 -8.18
N PHE A 80 -1.94 5.60 -9.17
CA PHE A 80 -0.50 5.39 -9.35
C PHE A 80 0.34 5.73 -8.11
N ALA A 81 -0.11 6.66 -7.29
CA ALA A 81 0.56 7.00 -6.03
C ALA A 81 0.61 5.84 -5.01
N LEU A 82 -0.29 4.85 -5.12
CA LEU A 82 -0.40 3.71 -4.21
C LEU A 82 0.43 2.49 -4.63
N ARG A 83 1.22 2.59 -5.71
CA ARG A 83 2.09 1.50 -6.21
C ARG A 83 3.23 1.20 -5.25
N ASN A 84 3.79 -0.01 -5.34
CA ASN A 84 5.04 -0.36 -4.66
C ASN A 84 6.16 0.65 -4.96
N PRO A 85 7.22 0.71 -4.13
CA PRO A 85 8.39 1.53 -4.41
C PRO A 85 8.98 1.22 -5.80
N ASP A 86 9.40 2.26 -6.51
CA ASP A 86 10.15 2.11 -7.75
C ASP A 86 11.60 1.72 -7.41
N MET A 87 11.96 0.47 -7.71
CA MET A 87 13.30 -0.08 -7.48
C MET A 87 13.95 -0.44 -8.82
N TYR A 88 15.27 -0.37 -8.88
CA TYR A 88 16.00 -0.60 -10.13
C TYR A 88 17.15 -1.60 -9.95
N LEU A 89 17.33 -2.44 -10.97
CA LEU A 89 18.44 -3.37 -11.10
C LEU A 89 18.92 -3.35 -12.56
N ALA A 90 20.20 -3.04 -12.79
CA ALA A 90 20.79 -2.93 -14.10
C ALA A 90 19.96 -2.08 -15.11
N GLY A 91 19.42 -0.94 -14.67
CA GLY A 91 18.61 -0.04 -15.46
C GLY A 91 17.15 -0.48 -15.69
N SER A 92 16.77 -1.66 -15.24
CA SER A 92 15.38 -2.16 -15.32
C SER A 92 14.64 -1.88 -14.01
N ARG A 93 13.37 -1.46 -14.10
CA ARG A 93 12.50 -1.38 -12.93
C ARG A 93 12.12 -2.79 -12.49
N VAL A 94 12.29 -3.09 -11.20
CA VAL A 94 11.99 -4.40 -10.63
C VAL A 94 11.07 -4.30 -9.43
N ASN A 95 10.31 -5.35 -9.18
CA ASN A 95 9.51 -5.49 -7.97
C ASN A 95 10.38 -6.08 -6.83
N MET A 96 10.08 -5.68 -5.61
CA MET A 96 10.69 -6.21 -4.39
C MET A 96 10.17 -7.65 -4.16
N VAL A 97 10.93 -8.64 -4.59
CA VAL A 97 10.59 -10.06 -4.48
C VAL A 97 11.50 -10.78 -3.48
N SER A 98 11.14 -12.02 -3.12
CA SER A 98 11.74 -12.71 -1.98
C SER A 98 13.03 -13.48 -2.27
N ALA A 99 13.44 -13.60 -3.53
CA ALA A 99 14.58 -14.42 -3.87
C ALA A 99 15.32 -13.88 -5.11
N PRO A 100 16.66 -14.11 -5.21
CA PRO A 100 17.48 -13.59 -6.30
C PRO A 100 17.05 -14.06 -7.69
N GLU A 101 16.58 -15.31 -7.82
CA GLU A 101 16.08 -15.87 -9.08
C GLU A 101 14.91 -15.07 -9.63
N PHE A 102 13.98 -14.63 -8.77
CA PHE A 102 12.81 -13.84 -9.21
C PHE A 102 13.17 -12.39 -9.57
N LEU A 103 14.28 -11.87 -9.06
CA LEU A 103 14.86 -10.61 -9.53
C LEU A 103 15.49 -10.78 -10.90
N ALA A 104 16.27 -11.87 -11.09
CA ALA A 104 16.89 -12.17 -12.37
C ALA A 104 15.85 -12.32 -13.51
N GLU A 105 14.71 -12.97 -13.24
CA GLU A 105 13.61 -13.12 -14.20
C GLU A 105 13.00 -11.79 -14.69
N GLN A 106 13.15 -10.71 -13.90
CA GLN A 106 12.61 -9.39 -14.23
C GLN A 106 13.55 -8.55 -15.10
N VAL A 107 14.82 -8.98 -15.27
CA VAL A 107 15.83 -8.21 -15.98
C VAL A 107 16.35 -9.02 -17.18
N PRO A 108 16.24 -8.53 -18.42
CA PRO A 108 16.70 -9.25 -19.61
C PRO A 108 18.17 -9.71 -19.49
N CYS A 109 18.42 -10.97 -19.80
CA CYS A 109 19.75 -11.60 -19.80
C CYS A 109 20.49 -11.61 -18.45
N MET A 110 19.81 -11.33 -17.34
CA MET A 110 20.40 -11.40 -16.01
C MET A 110 20.36 -12.82 -15.45
N THR A 111 21.40 -13.21 -14.74
CA THR A 111 21.48 -14.49 -14.03
C THR A 111 21.31 -14.29 -12.52
N THR A 112 20.87 -15.33 -11.82
CA THR A 112 20.79 -15.34 -10.35
C THR A 112 22.15 -14.98 -9.71
N GLN A 113 23.24 -15.53 -10.23
CA GLN A 113 24.60 -15.24 -9.74
C GLN A 113 24.95 -13.73 -9.86
N GLN A 114 24.52 -13.06 -10.92
CA GLN A 114 24.73 -11.62 -11.07
C GLN A 114 23.91 -10.79 -10.06
N VAL A 115 22.71 -11.24 -9.70
CA VAL A 115 21.91 -10.62 -8.63
C VAL A 115 22.60 -10.82 -7.28
N GLU A 116 23.08 -12.03 -6.99
CA GLU A 116 23.80 -12.37 -5.76
C GLU A 116 25.14 -11.62 -5.61
N ALA A 117 25.78 -11.29 -6.73
CA ALA A 117 27.00 -10.48 -6.76
C ALA A 117 26.74 -8.98 -6.55
N ASN A 118 25.49 -8.53 -6.63
CA ASN A 118 25.11 -7.16 -6.31
C ASN A 118 24.90 -7.03 -4.79
N GLU A 119 25.78 -6.31 -4.12
CA GLU A 119 25.81 -6.19 -2.66
C GLU A 119 24.46 -5.75 -2.07
N TRP A 120 23.81 -4.74 -2.65
CA TRP A 120 22.53 -4.24 -2.16
C TRP A 120 21.43 -5.28 -2.29
N TRP A 121 21.29 -5.90 -3.46
CA TRP A 121 20.24 -6.88 -3.70
C TRP A 121 20.46 -8.21 -2.97
N ALA A 122 21.72 -8.61 -2.79
CA ALA A 122 22.08 -9.74 -1.95
C ALA A 122 21.68 -9.50 -0.48
N GLY A 123 21.96 -8.31 0.06
CA GLY A 123 21.53 -7.90 1.39
C GLY A 123 20.00 -7.91 1.54
N PHE A 124 19.28 -7.33 0.57
CA PHE A 124 17.82 -7.31 0.57
C PHE A 124 17.21 -8.72 0.57
N THR A 125 17.65 -9.60 -0.35
CA THR A 125 17.06 -10.95 -0.50
C THR A 125 17.40 -11.89 0.65
N SER A 126 18.54 -11.69 1.33
CA SER A 126 18.96 -12.47 2.49
C SER A 126 18.35 -12.01 3.82
N ALA A 127 17.79 -10.81 3.88
CA ALA A 127 17.22 -10.26 5.11
C ALA A 127 15.95 -11.02 5.53
N PRO A 128 15.81 -11.43 6.82
CA PRO A 128 14.60 -12.06 7.33
C PRO A 128 13.35 -11.18 7.17
N ASP A 129 13.47 -9.89 7.49
CA ASP A 129 12.49 -8.85 7.19
C ASP A 129 13.04 -7.92 6.11
N ARG A 130 12.79 -8.26 4.85
CA ARG A 130 13.28 -7.51 3.69
C ARG A 130 12.76 -6.08 3.65
N ILE A 131 11.52 -5.87 4.06
CA ILE A 131 10.94 -4.52 4.06
C ILE A 131 11.56 -3.69 5.17
N GLY A 132 11.72 -4.23 6.38
CA GLY A 132 12.45 -3.55 7.46
C GLY A 132 13.90 -3.25 7.08
N TRP A 133 14.57 -4.18 6.40
CA TRP A 133 15.90 -3.96 5.88
C TRP A 133 15.95 -2.80 4.87
N TRP A 134 15.04 -2.76 3.88
CA TRP A 134 14.93 -1.66 2.91
C TRP A 134 14.59 -0.33 3.60
N LEU A 135 13.68 -0.32 4.58
CA LEU A 135 13.33 0.87 5.34
C LEU A 135 14.54 1.52 6.02
N ALA A 136 15.54 0.72 6.42
CA ALA A 136 16.76 1.19 7.07
C ALA A 136 17.80 1.76 6.10
N GLN A 137 17.64 1.57 4.76
CA GLN A 137 18.59 2.06 3.79
C GLN A 137 18.36 3.56 3.49
N GLU A 138 19.44 4.33 3.52
CA GLU A 138 19.39 5.76 3.19
C GLU A 138 19.38 6.01 1.68
N ASP A 139 20.13 5.21 0.92
CA ASP A 139 20.30 5.35 -0.54
C ASP A 139 20.09 4.01 -1.25
N PRO A 140 18.86 3.51 -1.35
CA PRO A 140 18.56 2.29 -2.11
C PRO A 140 18.62 2.56 -3.62
N PRO A 141 18.75 1.52 -4.47
CA PRO A 141 18.67 1.66 -5.93
C PRO A 141 17.23 1.94 -6.38
N GLY A 142 16.70 3.11 -6.04
CA GLY A 142 15.33 3.53 -6.33
C GLY A 142 14.73 4.41 -5.25
N GLU A 143 13.41 4.31 -5.01
CA GLU A 143 12.76 5.09 -3.95
C GLU A 143 13.21 4.58 -2.56
N SER A 144 13.65 5.51 -1.71
CA SER A 144 13.82 5.27 -0.27
C SER A 144 12.46 5.29 0.46
N SER A 145 12.44 4.81 1.71
CA SER A 145 11.26 4.92 2.56
C SER A 145 10.78 6.36 2.73
N ARG A 146 11.72 7.32 2.78
CA ARG A 146 11.43 8.76 2.84
C ARG A 146 10.76 9.27 1.56
N ASP A 147 11.20 8.80 0.38
CA ASP A 147 10.58 9.20 -0.90
C ASP A 147 9.16 8.66 -1.00
N VAL A 148 8.95 7.42 -0.60
CA VAL A 148 7.62 6.79 -0.53
C VAL A 148 6.71 7.56 0.43
N ALA A 149 7.17 7.87 1.65
CA ALA A 149 6.39 8.64 2.62
C ALA A 149 6.01 10.02 2.05
N ARG A 150 6.96 10.75 1.45
CA ARG A 150 6.70 12.04 0.81
C ARG A 150 5.70 11.95 -0.36
N ARG A 151 5.76 10.88 -1.14
CA ARG A 151 4.80 10.62 -2.23
C ARG A 151 3.39 10.47 -1.67
N LEU A 152 3.22 9.66 -0.62
CA LEU A 152 1.94 9.44 0.05
C LEU A 152 1.41 10.69 0.76
N GLU A 153 2.27 11.46 1.40
CA GLU A 153 1.88 12.74 2.00
C GLU A 153 1.34 13.73 0.95
N ARG A 154 2.03 13.88 -0.18
CA ARG A 154 1.58 14.74 -1.27
C ARG A 154 0.26 14.27 -1.86
N PHE A 155 0.12 12.94 -2.04
CA PHE A 155 -1.12 12.33 -2.49
C PHE A 155 -2.25 12.59 -1.50
N ALA A 156 -2.05 12.35 -0.20
CA ALA A 156 -3.05 12.60 0.83
C ALA A 156 -3.46 14.08 0.87
N ARG A 157 -2.50 15.02 0.87
CA ARG A 157 -2.77 16.45 0.90
C ARG A 157 -3.61 16.93 -0.28
N SER A 158 -3.50 16.31 -1.46
CA SER A 158 -4.29 16.67 -2.63
C SER A 158 -5.81 16.46 -2.45
N PHE A 159 -6.23 15.68 -1.45
CA PHE A 159 -7.65 15.50 -1.12
C PHE A 159 -8.25 16.67 -0.30
N ALA A 160 -7.44 17.62 0.12
CA ALA A 160 -7.93 18.90 0.63
C ALA A 160 -8.54 19.78 -0.49
N ASP A 161 -8.16 19.53 -1.75
CA ASP A 161 -8.70 20.24 -2.90
C ASP A 161 -10.14 19.74 -3.21
N PRO A 162 -11.03 20.64 -3.65
CA PRO A 162 -12.36 20.24 -4.11
C PRO A 162 -12.28 19.26 -5.29
N GLY A 163 -13.03 18.15 -5.22
CA GLY A 163 -13.00 17.16 -6.28
C GLY A 163 -14.02 16.03 -6.07
N PRO A 164 -13.96 14.96 -6.87
CA PRO A 164 -14.93 13.87 -6.85
C PRO A 164 -14.95 13.10 -5.52
N HIS A 165 -13.88 13.22 -4.72
CA HIS A 165 -13.73 12.53 -3.44
C HIS A 165 -14.07 13.43 -2.23
N SER A 166 -14.48 14.68 -2.45
CA SER A 166 -14.82 15.61 -1.37
C SER A 166 -15.98 15.10 -0.52
N GLY A 167 -15.83 15.14 0.80
CA GLY A 167 -16.85 14.67 1.75
C GLY A 167 -17.01 13.16 1.86
N ARG A 168 -16.08 12.37 1.26
CA ARG A 168 -16.06 10.91 1.28
C ARG A 168 -14.99 10.38 2.21
N LEU A 169 -15.18 9.17 2.74
CA LEU A 169 -14.03 8.36 3.16
C LEU A 169 -13.34 7.80 1.91
N VAL A 170 -12.03 8.00 1.79
CA VAL A 170 -11.24 7.45 0.69
C VAL A 170 -10.47 6.23 1.19
N VAL A 171 -10.84 5.04 0.75
CA VAL A 171 -10.13 3.79 1.05
C VAL A 171 -9.04 3.58 -0.01
N CYS A 172 -7.80 3.42 0.43
CA CYS A 172 -6.61 3.32 -0.39
C CYS A 172 -5.95 1.94 -0.18
N VAL A 173 -6.22 0.98 -1.06
CA VAL A 173 -5.63 -0.36 -0.98
C VAL A 173 -4.23 -0.36 -1.57
N THR A 174 -3.24 -0.71 -0.75
CA THR A 174 -1.83 -0.61 -1.08
C THR A 174 -1.00 -1.80 -0.52
N HIS A 175 0.27 -1.59 -0.22
CA HIS A 175 1.27 -2.59 0.14
C HIS A 175 1.97 -2.24 1.46
N SER A 176 2.53 -3.26 2.13
CA SER A 176 3.29 -3.12 3.36
C SER A 176 4.40 -2.05 3.31
N PRO A 177 5.27 -1.97 2.28
CA PRO A 177 6.31 -0.95 2.23
C PRO A 177 5.78 0.48 2.36
N LEU A 178 4.61 0.77 1.77
CA LEU A 178 4.00 2.10 1.81
C LEU A 178 3.49 2.44 3.21
N LEU A 179 2.78 1.51 3.84
CA LEU A 179 2.23 1.68 5.18
C LEU A 179 3.34 1.86 6.22
N ARG A 180 4.37 1.00 6.16
CA ARG A 180 5.51 1.09 7.07
C ARG A 180 6.29 2.39 6.88
N SER A 181 6.51 2.83 5.62
CA SER A 181 7.16 4.11 5.34
C SER A 181 6.38 5.30 5.90
N MET A 182 5.06 5.29 5.72
CA MET A 182 4.19 6.37 6.18
C MET A 182 4.13 6.45 7.71
N LEU A 183 3.94 5.32 8.39
CA LEU A 183 3.88 5.26 9.85
C LEU A 183 5.25 5.56 10.46
N ARG A 184 6.34 5.03 9.92
CA ARG A 184 7.70 5.35 10.37
C ARG A 184 8.00 6.86 10.28
N ALA A 185 7.51 7.54 9.26
CA ALA A 185 7.71 8.99 9.13
C ALA A 185 7.04 9.81 10.26
N THR A 186 6.12 9.23 11.03
CA THR A 186 5.45 9.89 12.16
C THR A 186 6.07 9.58 13.51
N THR A 187 6.74 8.43 13.67
CA THR A 187 7.23 7.91 14.95
C THR A 187 8.74 7.72 15.00
N ASP A 188 9.44 7.84 13.86
CA ASP A 188 10.83 7.42 13.63
C ASP A 188 11.10 5.93 13.87
N GLU A 189 10.08 5.14 14.23
CA GLU A 189 10.17 3.71 14.46
C GLU A 189 9.43 2.92 13.37
N ASP A 190 10.00 1.76 13.00
CA ASP A 190 9.33 0.84 12.08
C ASP A 190 8.22 0.09 12.83
N PRO A 191 6.95 0.21 12.40
CA PRO A 191 5.83 -0.45 13.08
C PRO A 191 5.81 -1.98 12.89
N GLY A 192 6.71 -2.53 12.05
CA GLY A 192 6.67 -3.92 11.63
C GLY A 192 5.64 -4.21 10.54
N GLU A 193 5.48 -5.48 10.20
CA GLU A 193 4.60 -5.92 9.12
C GLU A 193 3.12 -5.77 9.51
N PRO A 194 2.33 -4.92 8.82
CA PRO A 194 0.91 -4.77 9.11
C PRO A 194 0.14 -6.04 8.75
N GLY A 195 -0.93 -6.34 9.46
CA GLY A 195 -1.88 -7.38 9.10
C GLY A 195 -2.50 -7.15 7.71
N TYR A 196 -3.03 -8.21 7.10
CA TYR A 196 -3.80 -8.06 5.85
C TYR A 196 -5.07 -7.24 6.10
N VAL A 197 -5.38 -6.33 5.18
CA VAL A 197 -6.55 -5.43 5.24
C VAL A 197 -6.58 -4.54 6.49
N THR A 198 -5.42 -4.34 7.13
CA THR A 198 -5.20 -3.33 8.17
C THR A 198 -4.22 -2.26 7.68
N GLY A 199 -4.08 -1.16 8.40
CA GLY A 199 -3.15 -0.12 7.98
C GLY A 199 -3.19 1.17 8.79
N ALA A 200 -3.54 2.30 8.17
CA ALA A 200 -3.52 3.60 8.82
C ALA A 200 -4.67 4.51 8.36
N LEU A 201 -5.24 5.25 9.31
CA LEU A 201 -6.17 6.35 9.03
C LEU A 201 -5.37 7.66 8.95
N VAL A 202 -5.57 8.38 7.86
CA VAL A 202 -4.96 9.70 7.60
C VAL A 202 -6.07 10.73 7.56
N ARG A 203 -5.97 11.74 8.42
CA ARG A 203 -6.83 12.92 8.38
C ARG A 203 -6.05 14.10 7.84
N VAL A 204 -6.64 14.79 6.86
CA VAL A 204 -6.05 15.96 6.21
C VAL A 204 -6.87 17.18 6.60
N GLY A 205 -6.30 18.02 7.43
CA GLY A 205 -6.96 19.27 7.84
C GLY A 205 -6.98 20.34 6.75
N PRO A 206 -7.76 21.40 6.95
CA PRO A 206 -7.98 22.45 5.94
C PRO A 206 -6.71 23.18 5.47
N ALA A 207 -5.67 23.22 6.30
CA ALA A 207 -4.37 23.82 5.97
C ALA A 207 -3.35 22.78 5.47
N GLY A 208 -3.79 21.55 5.13
CA GLY A 208 -2.94 20.48 4.63
C GLY A 208 -2.10 19.78 5.72
N GLN A 209 -2.38 20.02 7.01
CA GLN A 209 -1.77 19.26 8.11
C GLN A 209 -2.26 17.82 8.07
N LEU A 210 -1.35 16.87 8.31
CA LEU A 210 -1.67 15.45 8.36
C LEU A 210 -1.66 14.96 9.81
N HIS A 211 -2.67 14.15 10.14
CA HIS A 211 -2.67 13.31 11.32
C HIS A 211 -2.76 11.86 10.83
N ILE A 212 -1.81 11.02 11.25
CA ILE A 212 -1.67 9.63 10.79
C ILE A 212 -1.63 8.74 12.01
N GLU A 213 -2.50 7.75 12.06
CA GLU A 213 -2.58 6.78 13.15
C GLU A 213 -2.78 5.36 12.60
N PRO A 214 -2.22 4.31 13.25
CA PRO A 214 -2.55 2.93 12.93
C PRO A 214 -4.06 2.70 13.03
N HIS A 215 -4.61 1.86 12.14
CA HIS A 215 -6.05 1.58 12.14
C HIS A 215 -6.35 0.18 11.61
N ASP A 216 -7.20 -0.54 12.34
CA ASP A 216 -7.84 -1.78 11.91
C ASP A 216 -9.35 -1.54 11.79
N PRO A 217 -9.95 -1.63 10.58
CA PRO A 217 -11.38 -1.43 10.42
C PRO A 217 -12.28 -2.45 11.13
N LEU A 218 -11.72 -3.59 11.53
CA LEU A 218 -12.45 -4.64 12.26
C LEU A 218 -12.28 -4.52 13.79
N ASP A 219 -11.32 -3.70 14.24
CA ASP A 219 -11.05 -3.38 15.65
C ASP A 219 -10.71 -1.87 15.76
N PRO A 220 -11.68 -0.96 15.55
CA PRO A 220 -11.49 0.49 15.40
C PRO A 220 -11.25 1.21 16.74
#